data_01b1ea17d8961203dbc6281f62a6217c
#
_entry.id   01b1ea17d8961203dbc6281f62a6217c
#
_cell.length_a   1.000
_cell.length_b   1.000
_cell.length_c   1.000
_cell.angle_alpha   90.00
_cell.angle_beta   90.00
_cell.angle_gamma   90.00
#
_symmetry.space_group_name_H-M   'P 1'
#
loop_
_entity.id
_entity.type
_entity.pdbx_description
1 polymer ?
#
loop_
_entity_poly.entity_id
_entity_poly.type
_entity_poly.pdbx_seq_one_letter_code
_entity_poly.pdbx_strand_id
1 'polypeptide(L)'
;TLSYYGAEKVIPHYNVMGEAKSALETSVKYLAADLGKRNIRVNAILPGLVKGERQKNVLMAKAQRLGKSFADIEKEAFSFTSIKSYVTAEDIANQIMFLASPMGARISGQSISIDGDTKMLA
;
A
#
# COMPACT_ATOMS: atom_id res chain seq x y z
N THR A 1 -9.51 2.28 5.07
CA THR A 1 -9.42 1.20 4.07
C THR A 1 -7.98 0.95 3.65
N LEU A 2 -7.73 -0.14 2.91
CA LEU A 2 -6.42 -0.48 2.35
C LEU A 2 -6.45 -0.29 0.83
N SER A 3 -5.61 0.60 0.33
CA SER A 3 -5.36 0.78 -1.09
C SER A 3 -3.98 0.21 -1.47
N TYR A 4 -3.47 0.60 -2.60
CA TYR A 4 -2.14 0.21 -3.07
C TYR A 4 -1.62 1.24 -4.07
N TYR A 5 -0.33 1.39 -4.11
CA TYR A 5 0.39 2.35 -4.96
C TYR A 5 0.03 2.29 -6.45
N GLY A 6 -0.43 1.14 -6.94
CA GLY A 6 -0.95 0.99 -8.30
C GLY A 6 -2.19 1.81 -8.62
N ALA A 7 -2.81 2.47 -7.64
CA ALA A 7 -3.84 3.47 -7.88
C ALA A 7 -3.29 4.77 -8.48
N GLU A 8 -2.03 5.08 -8.19
CA GLU A 8 -1.36 6.33 -8.58
C GLU A 8 -0.34 6.14 -9.69
N LYS A 9 0.26 4.97 -9.77
CA LYS A 9 1.35 4.64 -10.69
C LYS A 9 1.09 3.35 -11.46
N VAL A 10 1.59 3.31 -12.69
CA VAL A 10 1.44 2.11 -13.53
C VAL A 10 2.33 0.98 -13.01
N ILE A 11 1.71 -0.13 -12.67
CA ILE A 11 2.38 -1.38 -12.35
C ILE A 11 2.06 -2.40 -13.44
N PRO A 12 3.05 -3.00 -14.11
CA PRO A 12 2.80 -4.00 -15.14
C PRO A 12 1.88 -5.13 -14.63
N HIS A 13 0.87 -5.48 -15.42
CA HIS A 13 -0.13 -6.52 -15.12
C HIS A 13 -1.04 -6.22 -13.91
N TYR A 14 -1.21 -4.95 -13.56
CA TYR A 14 -2.04 -4.52 -12.42
C TYR A 14 -3.22 -3.62 -12.83
N ASN A 15 -3.56 -3.53 -14.12
CA ASN A 15 -4.53 -2.58 -14.65
C ASN A 15 -5.90 -2.64 -13.96
N VAL A 16 -6.55 -3.82 -13.90
CA VAL A 16 -7.87 -3.97 -13.28
C VAL A 16 -7.84 -3.60 -11.79
N MET A 17 -6.82 -4.04 -11.07
CA MET A 17 -6.65 -3.70 -9.66
C MET A 17 -6.27 -2.23 -9.47
N GLY A 18 -5.47 -1.67 -10.35
CA GLY A 18 -5.12 -0.25 -10.34
C GLY A 18 -6.35 0.64 -10.48
N GLU A 19 -7.22 0.33 -11.44
CA GLU A 19 -8.50 1.02 -11.63
C GLU A 19 -9.40 0.90 -10.40
N ALA A 20 -9.54 -0.31 -9.84
CA ALA A 20 -10.34 -0.54 -8.63
C ALA A 20 -9.79 0.22 -7.42
N LYS A 21 -8.46 0.27 -7.24
CA LYS A 21 -7.82 1.03 -6.16
C LYS A 21 -7.93 2.53 -6.36
N SER A 22 -7.86 3.03 -7.58
CA SER A 22 -8.11 4.45 -7.89
C SER A 22 -9.54 4.86 -7.56
N ALA A 23 -10.53 4.03 -7.91
CA ALA A 23 -11.92 4.26 -7.53
C ALA A 23 -12.10 4.27 -6.00
N LEU A 24 -11.44 3.34 -5.29
CA LEU A 24 -11.47 3.28 -3.83
C LEU A 24 -10.89 4.55 -3.20
N GLU A 25 -9.75 5.05 -3.67
CA GLU A 25 -9.14 6.27 -3.13
C GLU A 25 -9.96 7.52 -3.42
N THR A 26 -10.60 7.58 -4.59
CA THR A 26 -11.56 8.63 -4.91
C THR A 26 -12.76 8.57 -3.96
N SER A 27 -13.30 7.37 -3.68
CA SER A 27 -14.39 7.18 -2.72
C SER A 27 -14.02 7.65 -1.31
N VAL A 28 -12.79 7.45 -0.88
CA VAL A 28 -12.29 7.96 0.41
C VAL A 28 -12.45 9.48 0.51
N LYS A 29 -12.12 10.21 -0.55
CA LYS A 29 -12.23 11.68 -0.57
C LYS A 29 -13.68 12.14 -0.46
N TYR A 30 -14.58 11.55 -1.23
CA TYR A 30 -16.00 11.89 -1.19
C TYR A 30 -16.64 11.50 0.15
N LEU A 31 -16.36 10.32 0.66
CA LEU A 31 -16.87 9.89 1.97
C LEU A 31 -16.31 10.76 3.11
N ALA A 32 -15.07 11.18 3.04
CA ALA A 32 -14.51 12.09 4.03
C ALA A 32 -15.24 13.45 4.05
N ALA A 33 -15.57 13.98 2.87
CA ALA A 33 -16.35 15.21 2.74
C ALA A 33 -17.78 15.05 3.28
N ASP A 34 -18.46 13.98 2.88
CA ASP A 34 -19.85 13.75 3.25
C ASP A 34 -20.04 13.44 4.75
N LEU A 35 -19.12 12.68 5.32
CA LEU A 35 -19.21 12.20 6.70
C LEU A 35 -18.51 13.10 7.72
N GLY A 36 -17.68 14.04 7.26
CA GLY A 36 -16.93 14.97 8.12
C GLY A 36 -17.82 15.79 9.03
N LYS A 37 -18.99 16.23 8.55
CA LYS A 37 -20.00 16.93 9.35
C LYS A 37 -20.56 16.08 10.53
N ARG A 38 -20.40 14.78 10.46
CA ARG A 38 -20.76 13.82 11.53
C ARG A 38 -19.54 13.41 12.36
N ASN A 39 -18.41 14.10 12.18
CA ASN A 39 -17.15 13.79 12.84
C ASN A 39 -16.63 12.36 12.55
N ILE A 40 -16.96 11.82 11.37
CA ILE A 40 -16.46 10.53 10.90
C ILE A 40 -15.31 10.80 9.92
N ARG A 41 -14.15 10.23 10.19
CA ARG A 41 -12.95 10.34 9.37
C ARG A 41 -12.80 9.12 8.46
N VAL A 42 -12.35 9.34 7.24
CA VAL A 42 -12.15 8.29 6.25
C VAL A 42 -10.78 8.47 5.62
N ASN A 43 -9.93 7.48 5.73
CA ASN A 43 -8.58 7.47 5.18
C ASN A 43 -8.27 6.15 4.49
N ALA A 44 -7.32 6.16 3.57
CA ALA A 44 -6.71 4.99 2.97
C ALA A 44 -5.27 4.83 3.45
N ILE A 45 -4.83 3.60 3.62
CA ILE A 45 -3.43 3.22 3.83
C ILE A 45 -2.97 2.44 2.61
N LEU A 46 -1.79 2.75 2.11
CA LEU A 46 -1.16 2.11 0.96
C LEU A 46 0.04 1.29 1.45
N PRO A 47 -0.15 0.01 1.79
CA PRO A 47 0.95 -0.86 2.17
C PRO A 47 1.89 -1.11 0.99
N GLY A 48 3.20 -1.19 1.25
CA GLY A 48 4.20 -1.59 0.28
C GLY A 48 4.42 -3.10 0.21
N LEU A 49 5.67 -3.50 0.23
CA LEU A 49 6.09 -4.91 0.19
C LEU A 49 5.89 -5.55 1.58
N VAL A 50 4.68 -6.04 1.83
CA VAL A 50 4.30 -6.60 3.14
C VAL A 50 4.82 -8.03 3.29
N LYS A 51 5.56 -8.29 4.38
CA LYS A 51 6.02 -9.63 4.72
C LYS A 51 4.84 -10.55 5.03
N GLY A 52 4.74 -11.66 4.31
CA GLY A 52 3.69 -12.64 4.52
C GLY A 52 3.73 -13.76 3.48
N GLU A 53 2.93 -14.79 3.70
CA GLU A 53 2.89 -15.98 2.86
C GLU A 53 2.51 -15.64 1.40
N ARG A 54 1.53 -14.78 1.22
CA ARG A 54 1.11 -14.32 -0.12
C ARG A 54 2.27 -13.68 -0.88
N GLN A 55 3.01 -12.77 -0.24
CA GLN A 55 4.13 -12.09 -0.88
C GLN A 55 5.26 -13.06 -1.22
N LYS A 56 5.57 -13.98 -0.32
CA LYS A 56 6.53 -15.06 -0.56
C LYS A 56 6.14 -15.88 -1.79
N ASN A 57 4.87 -16.29 -1.89
CA ASN A 57 4.39 -17.08 -3.01
C ASN A 57 4.45 -16.30 -4.34
N VAL A 58 4.16 -15.01 -4.34
CA VAL A 58 4.29 -14.14 -5.52
C VAL A 58 5.74 -14.06 -5.99
N LEU A 59 6.68 -13.83 -5.07
CA LEU A 59 8.11 -13.77 -5.41
C LEU A 59 8.64 -15.13 -5.88
N MET A 60 8.21 -16.23 -5.26
CA MET A 60 8.57 -17.59 -5.69
C MET A 60 8.06 -17.90 -7.12
N ALA A 61 6.80 -17.58 -7.42
CA ALA A 61 6.24 -17.76 -8.75
C ALA A 61 6.97 -16.92 -9.80
N LYS A 62 7.35 -15.69 -9.46
CA LYS A 62 8.17 -14.83 -10.33
C LYS A 62 9.56 -15.45 -10.55
N ALA A 63 10.20 -15.96 -9.52
CA ALA A 63 11.49 -16.61 -9.58
C ALA A 63 11.47 -17.82 -10.54
N GLN A 64 10.49 -18.69 -10.38
CA GLN A 64 10.30 -19.85 -11.27
C GLN A 64 10.09 -19.43 -12.73
N ARG A 65 9.21 -18.46 -12.96
CA ARG A 65 8.92 -17.97 -14.32
C ARG A 65 10.14 -17.38 -15.02
N LEU A 66 11.02 -16.71 -14.28
CA LEU A 66 12.20 -16.04 -14.82
C LEU A 66 13.49 -16.87 -14.74
N GLY A 67 13.43 -18.09 -14.15
CA GLY A 67 14.61 -18.91 -13.96
C GLY A 67 15.66 -18.29 -13.04
N LYS A 68 15.24 -17.46 -12.09
CA LYS A 68 16.08 -16.76 -11.11
C LYS A 68 15.94 -17.37 -9.72
N SER A 69 16.92 -17.13 -8.85
CA SER A 69 16.78 -17.49 -7.44
C SER A 69 15.74 -16.60 -6.73
N PHE A 70 15.16 -17.11 -5.64
CA PHE A 70 14.27 -16.30 -4.79
C PHE A 70 15.00 -15.06 -4.26
N ALA A 71 16.25 -15.20 -3.84
CA ALA A 71 17.07 -14.12 -3.31
C ALA A 71 17.30 -12.99 -4.34
N ASP A 72 17.51 -13.34 -5.62
CA ASP A 72 17.66 -12.34 -6.67
C ASP A 72 16.37 -11.56 -6.92
N ILE A 73 15.23 -12.25 -6.91
CA ILE A 73 13.92 -11.61 -7.08
C ILE A 73 13.58 -10.72 -5.89
N GLU A 74 13.89 -11.17 -4.68
CA GLU A 74 13.70 -10.38 -3.46
C GLU A 74 14.58 -9.10 -3.48
N LYS A 75 15.84 -9.25 -3.85
CA LYS A 75 16.75 -8.11 -4.02
C LYS A 75 16.26 -7.14 -5.10
N GLU A 76 15.76 -7.65 -6.22
CA GLU A 76 15.14 -6.86 -7.27
C GLU A 76 13.92 -6.09 -6.71
N ALA A 77 13.05 -6.74 -5.95
CA ALA A 77 11.89 -6.09 -5.33
C ALA A 77 12.32 -4.92 -4.41
N PHE A 78 13.34 -5.12 -3.59
CA PHE A 78 13.88 -4.06 -2.73
C PHE A 78 14.64 -2.95 -3.46
N SER A 79 15.01 -3.15 -4.73
CA SER A 79 15.66 -2.09 -5.50
C SER A 79 14.75 -0.87 -5.68
N PHE A 80 13.45 -1.07 -5.65
CA PHE A 80 12.42 -0.03 -5.85
C PHE A 80 12.01 0.72 -4.56
N THR A 81 12.55 0.37 -3.42
CA THR A 81 12.26 1.04 -2.15
C THR A 81 13.50 1.75 -1.61
N SER A 82 13.32 2.82 -0.83
CA SER A 82 14.43 3.48 -0.14
C SER A 82 14.83 2.68 1.11
N ILE A 83 13.85 2.25 1.91
CA ILE A 83 14.06 1.36 3.05
C ILE A 83 14.09 -0.08 2.54
N LYS A 84 15.24 -0.75 2.67
CA LYS A 84 15.50 -2.09 2.12
C LYS A 84 15.02 -3.20 3.07
N SER A 85 13.77 -3.11 3.50
CA SER A 85 13.15 -4.11 4.38
C SER A 85 11.68 -4.27 4.06
N TYR A 86 11.11 -5.40 4.46
CA TYR A 86 9.68 -5.60 4.38
C TYR A 86 8.92 -4.67 5.31
N VAL A 87 7.76 -4.23 4.86
CA VAL A 87 6.71 -3.71 5.74
C VAL A 87 6.10 -4.88 6.50
N THR A 88 5.83 -4.71 7.76
CA THR A 88 5.17 -5.74 8.58
C THR A 88 3.69 -5.43 8.77
N ALA A 89 2.91 -6.43 9.13
CA ALA A 89 1.51 -6.22 9.52
C ALA A 89 1.41 -5.27 10.73
N GLU A 90 2.40 -5.31 11.62
CA GLU A 90 2.48 -4.43 12.78
C GLU A 90 2.71 -2.97 12.40
N ASP A 91 3.56 -2.69 11.40
CA ASP A 91 3.75 -1.32 10.88
C ASP A 91 2.42 -0.73 10.40
N ILE A 92 1.62 -1.53 9.70
CA ILE A 92 0.30 -1.13 9.22
C ILE A 92 -0.66 -0.93 10.39
N ALA A 93 -0.69 -1.85 11.35
CA ALA A 93 -1.55 -1.78 12.53
C ALA A 93 -1.22 -0.55 13.39
N ASN A 94 0.05 -0.21 13.56
CA ASN A 94 0.49 0.98 14.28
C ASN A 94 -0.06 2.27 13.65
N GLN A 95 -0.04 2.36 12.32
CA GLN A 95 -0.63 3.51 11.63
C GLN A 95 -2.15 3.56 11.77
N ILE A 96 -2.83 2.41 11.72
CA ILE A 96 -4.27 2.33 11.96
C ILE A 96 -4.61 2.79 13.38
N MET A 97 -3.87 2.33 14.36
CA MET A 97 -4.03 2.74 15.77
C MET A 97 -3.82 4.23 15.95
N PHE A 98 -2.80 4.81 15.33
CA PHE A 98 -2.57 6.24 15.33
C PHE A 98 -3.76 7.01 14.75
N LEU A 99 -4.23 6.62 13.56
CA LEU A 99 -5.37 7.26 12.90
C LEU A 99 -6.67 7.13 13.70
N ALA A 100 -6.89 5.99 14.36
CA ALA A 100 -8.07 5.74 15.18
C ALA A 100 -8.04 6.46 16.53
N SER A 101 -6.86 6.85 16.99
CA SER A 101 -6.66 7.54 18.27
C SER A 101 -7.00 9.04 18.18
N PRO A 102 -7.08 9.74 19.32
CA PRO A 102 -7.21 11.21 19.36
C PRO A 102 -6.09 11.95 18.61
N MET A 103 -4.91 11.36 18.49
CA MET A 103 -3.78 11.96 17.74
C MET A 103 -4.09 12.09 16.24
N GLY A 104 -4.92 11.22 15.68
CA GLY A 104 -5.38 11.28 14.30
C GLY A 104 -6.63 12.13 14.06
N ALA A 105 -7.12 12.86 15.08
CA ALA A 105 -8.43 13.52 15.05
C ALA A 105 -8.65 14.55 13.92
N ARG A 106 -7.60 15.04 13.31
CA ARG A 106 -7.66 16.01 12.20
C ARG A 106 -7.20 15.43 10.84
N ILE A 107 -7.03 14.11 10.76
CA ILE A 107 -6.60 13.44 9.54
C ILE A 107 -7.81 12.75 8.92
N SER A 108 -8.27 13.24 7.76
CA SER A 108 -9.36 12.66 7.00
C SER A 108 -9.17 12.94 5.50
N GLY A 109 -9.66 12.04 4.65
CA GLY A 109 -9.57 12.15 3.20
C GLY A 109 -8.17 11.89 2.65
N GLN A 110 -7.28 11.27 3.42
CA GLN A 110 -5.88 11.07 3.06
C GLN A 110 -5.61 9.66 2.57
N SER A 111 -4.66 9.54 1.63
CA SER A 111 -3.99 8.30 1.24
C SER A 111 -2.58 8.32 1.82
N ILE A 112 -2.28 7.39 2.73
CA ILE A 112 -1.05 7.37 3.51
C ILE A 112 -0.26 6.11 3.18
N SER A 113 0.94 6.30 2.62
CA SER A 113 1.83 5.20 2.27
C SER A 113 2.58 4.67 3.49
N ILE A 114 2.63 3.33 3.60
CA ILE A 114 3.46 2.58 4.54
C ILE A 114 4.25 1.59 3.69
N ASP A 115 5.25 2.08 2.98
CA ASP A 115 5.86 1.32 1.87
C ASP A 115 7.40 1.44 1.79
N GLY A 116 8.02 2.08 2.77
CA GLY A 116 9.46 2.28 2.78
C GLY A 116 9.97 3.19 1.67
N ASP A 117 9.16 4.15 1.25
CA ASP A 117 9.45 5.07 0.14
C ASP A 117 9.66 4.30 -1.17
N THR A 118 8.60 3.75 -1.71
CA THR A 118 8.62 3.05 -3.01
C THR A 118 8.81 4.04 -4.15
N LYS A 119 9.99 4.03 -4.75
CA LYS A 119 10.38 4.93 -5.85
C LYS A 119 10.03 4.41 -7.22
N MET A 120 9.50 3.21 -7.30
CA MET A 120 9.28 2.59 -8.58
C MET A 120 8.28 3.38 -9.42
N LEU A 121 8.43 3.21 -10.71
CA LEU A 121 7.48 3.70 -11.70
C LEU A 121 7.38 5.24 -11.72
N ALA A 122 8.45 5.84 -11.30
CA ALA A 122 8.62 7.26 -11.56
C ALA A 122 8.65 7.53 -13.07
#